data_820a997f09b4c5deec0c9b4b353b6422
#
_entry.id   820a997f09b4c5deec0c9b4b353b6422
#
_cell.length_a   1.000
_cell.length_b   1.000
_cell.length_c   1.000
_cell.angle_alpha   90.00
_cell.angle_beta   90.00
_cell.angle_gamma   90.00
#
_symmetry.space_group_name_H-M   'P 1'
#
loop_
_entity.id
_entity.type
_entity.pdbx_description
1 polymer ?
#
loop_
_entity_poly.entity_id
_entity_poly.type
_entity_poly.pdbx_seq_one_letter_code
_entity_poly.pdbx_strand_id
1 'polypeptide(L)'
;MLYNTPYWLRILGGQDLLWQMPSDGNSLYLTFDDGPDPATTPSILKILKAFGIKASFFCVGENVEDHPELYEQILTNGHVVGNHSYNHLKGWEYNTAQYLENVHKCSKLVRSKLFRPPYGKMKAAQRKALVKDYDVIMWTVLSRDYDKKVSKETCLEKSWKYTRPGAIVLFHDHQKSIEKVEWVLPRYIERVMENGYEFEVLGTRN
;
A
#
# COMPACT_ATOMS: atom_id res chain seq x y z
N MET A 1 -6.18 9.19 14.26
CA MET A 1 -5.22 8.59 13.31
C MET A 1 -4.78 9.68 12.33
N LEU A 2 -3.49 9.74 11.98
CA LEU A 2 -2.91 10.82 11.19
C LEU A 2 -3.03 10.54 9.69
N TYR A 3 -3.33 11.55 8.87
CA TYR A 3 -3.32 11.46 7.40
C TYR A 3 -1.92 11.53 6.80
N ASN A 4 -0.99 12.13 7.51
CA ASN A 4 0.41 12.24 7.12
C ASN A 4 1.28 11.65 8.22
N THR A 5 2.27 10.87 7.85
CA THR A 5 3.25 10.34 8.79
C THR A 5 4.20 11.46 9.22
N PRO A 6 4.18 11.87 10.50
CA PRO A 6 5.07 12.92 10.98
C PRO A 6 6.54 12.58 10.78
N TYR A 7 7.35 13.60 10.51
CA TYR A 7 8.79 13.43 10.26
C TYR A 7 9.52 12.72 11.41
N TRP A 8 9.18 13.05 12.66
CA TRP A 8 9.77 12.41 13.83
C TRP A 8 9.47 10.91 13.93
N LEU A 9 8.29 10.44 13.49
CA LEU A 9 7.99 9.01 13.42
C LEU A 9 8.85 8.28 12.39
N ARG A 10 9.22 8.95 11.31
CA ARG A 10 10.11 8.38 10.29
C ARG A 10 11.53 8.22 10.83
N ILE A 11 12.02 9.22 11.58
CA ILE A 11 13.33 9.14 12.23
C ILE A 11 13.35 8.03 13.28
N LEU A 12 12.36 7.99 14.18
CA LEU A 12 12.24 6.95 15.21
C LEU A 12 12.01 5.55 14.62
N GLY A 13 11.37 5.47 13.45
CA GLY A 13 11.18 4.24 12.70
C GLY A 13 12.49 3.61 12.20
N GLY A 14 13.58 4.38 12.17
CA GLY A 14 14.89 3.95 11.66
C GLY A 14 14.96 4.00 10.13
N GLN A 15 16.19 3.92 9.60
CA GLN A 15 16.47 4.00 8.15
C GLN A 15 16.03 2.74 7.38
N ASP A 16 15.69 1.67 8.09
CA ASP A 16 15.28 0.39 7.51
C ASP A 16 13.86 0.42 6.93
N LEU A 17 13.05 1.44 7.30
CA LEU A 17 11.67 1.58 6.83
C LEU A 17 11.56 2.66 5.76
N LEU A 18 10.98 2.31 4.62
CA LEU A 18 10.73 3.24 3.52
C LEU A 18 9.39 3.96 3.71
N TRP A 19 9.44 5.21 4.16
CA TRP A 19 8.27 6.05 4.35
C TRP A 19 7.95 6.96 3.16
N GLN A 20 8.96 7.20 2.33
CA GLN A 20 8.93 8.05 1.16
C GLN A 20 10.04 7.58 0.22
N MET A 21 9.79 7.59 -1.07
CA MET A 21 10.82 7.30 -2.07
C MET A 21 11.70 8.52 -2.33
N PRO A 22 12.99 8.34 -2.63
CA PRO A 22 13.79 9.40 -3.22
C PRO A 22 13.10 9.91 -4.48
N SER A 23 13.08 11.22 -4.68
CA SER A 23 12.50 11.79 -5.89
C SER A 23 13.27 13.04 -6.27
N ASP A 24 13.88 13.01 -7.44
CA ASP A 24 14.51 14.17 -8.08
C ASP A 24 13.50 14.93 -8.97
N GLY A 25 12.26 14.46 -9.04
CA GLY A 25 11.15 15.00 -9.83
C GLY A 25 9.83 14.98 -9.07
N ASN A 26 8.73 14.93 -9.80
CA ASN A 26 7.37 14.97 -9.27
C ASN A 26 6.71 13.58 -9.18
N SER A 27 7.49 12.51 -9.00
CA SER A 27 6.96 11.14 -8.90
C SER A 27 6.20 10.91 -7.62
N LEU A 28 5.06 10.19 -7.72
CA LEU A 28 4.24 9.68 -6.63
C LEU A 28 4.06 8.18 -6.76
N TYR A 29 3.90 7.51 -5.64
CA TYR A 29 3.76 6.06 -5.55
C TYR A 29 2.41 5.70 -4.95
N LEU A 30 1.46 5.38 -5.84
CA LEU A 30 0.12 4.96 -5.42
C LEU A 30 0.15 3.51 -4.98
N THR A 31 -0.37 3.23 -3.78
CA THR A 31 -0.35 1.89 -3.20
C THR A 31 -1.70 1.49 -2.63
N PHE A 32 -1.99 0.19 -2.69
CA PHE A 32 -3.21 -0.42 -2.17
C PHE A 32 -2.86 -1.57 -1.25
N ASP A 33 -3.49 -1.65 -0.07
CA ASP A 33 -3.34 -2.73 0.89
C ASP A 33 -4.61 -3.58 0.95
N ASP A 34 -4.49 -4.77 1.53
CA ASP A 34 -5.53 -5.73 1.90
C ASP A 34 -6.06 -6.64 0.78
N GLY A 35 -5.92 -6.29 -0.49
CA GLY A 35 -6.41 -7.10 -1.63
C GLY A 35 -5.64 -8.42 -1.87
N PRO A 36 -6.01 -9.14 -2.95
CA PRO A 36 -7.13 -8.84 -3.83
C PRO A 36 -8.50 -9.08 -3.20
N ASP A 37 -9.48 -8.24 -3.52
CA ASP A 37 -10.86 -8.33 -3.03
C ASP A 37 -11.83 -8.26 -4.22
N PRO A 38 -12.74 -9.26 -4.41
CA PRO A 38 -13.60 -9.32 -5.58
C PRO A 38 -14.58 -8.15 -5.72
N ALA A 39 -14.88 -7.45 -4.64
CA ALA A 39 -15.72 -6.26 -4.69
C ALA A 39 -14.94 -5.01 -5.13
N THR A 40 -13.64 -4.92 -4.81
CA THR A 40 -12.88 -3.66 -4.93
C THR A 40 -11.81 -3.72 -6.01
N THR A 41 -11.03 -4.80 -6.10
CA THR A 41 -9.91 -4.93 -7.04
C THR A 41 -10.31 -4.65 -8.50
N PRO A 42 -11.42 -5.21 -9.05
CA PRO A 42 -11.79 -4.94 -10.44
C PRO A 42 -12.08 -3.45 -10.71
N SER A 43 -12.69 -2.77 -9.75
CA SER A 43 -13.00 -1.34 -9.85
C SER A 43 -11.73 -0.49 -9.84
N ILE A 44 -10.78 -0.80 -8.95
CA ILE A 44 -9.47 -0.13 -8.89
C ILE A 44 -8.72 -0.32 -10.21
N LEU A 45 -8.61 -1.56 -10.71
CA LEU A 45 -7.91 -1.87 -11.96
C LEU A 45 -8.53 -1.13 -13.16
N LYS A 46 -9.87 -1.04 -13.21
CA LYS A 46 -10.58 -0.27 -14.23
C LYS A 46 -10.24 1.21 -14.18
N ILE A 47 -10.19 1.81 -12.99
CA ILE A 47 -9.82 3.22 -12.80
C ILE A 47 -8.37 3.44 -13.25
N LEU A 48 -7.42 2.65 -12.75
CA LEU A 48 -6.01 2.78 -13.10
C LEU A 48 -5.76 2.66 -14.61
N LYS A 49 -6.46 1.71 -15.25
CA LYS A 49 -6.40 1.52 -16.70
C LYS A 49 -6.94 2.74 -17.47
N ALA A 50 -8.03 3.35 -17.01
CA ALA A 50 -8.63 4.53 -17.64
C ALA A 50 -7.66 5.74 -17.64
N PHE A 51 -6.82 5.87 -16.61
CA PHE A 51 -5.79 6.92 -16.52
C PHE A 51 -4.43 6.50 -17.09
N GLY A 52 -4.26 5.25 -17.53
CA GLY A 52 -2.99 4.74 -18.06
C GLY A 52 -1.88 4.61 -17.02
N ILE A 53 -2.19 4.59 -15.72
CA ILE A 53 -1.22 4.56 -14.64
C ILE A 53 -1.06 3.17 -14.04
N LYS A 54 0.09 2.95 -13.38
CA LYS A 54 0.40 1.72 -12.63
C LYS A 54 0.51 2.03 -11.15
N ALA A 55 0.29 1.02 -10.32
CA ALA A 55 0.32 1.13 -8.87
C ALA A 55 0.97 -0.10 -8.23
N SER A 56 1.18 -0.07 -6.91
CA SER A 56 1.72 -1.21 -6.16
C SER A 56 0.68 -1.74 -5.17
N PHE A 57 0.44 -3.05 -5.17
CA PHE A 57 -0.56 -3.72 -4.36
C PHE A 57 0.10 -4.59 -3.30
N PHE A 58 -0.13 -4.33 -2.03
CA PHE A 58 0.31 -5.18 -0.92
C PHE A 58 -0.78 -6.20 -0.62
N CYS A 59 -0.56 -7.41 -1.13
CA CYS A 59 -1.57 -8.46 -1.15
C CYS A 59 -1.50 -9.33 0.10
N VAL A 60 -2.67 -9.63 0.68
CA VAL A 60 -2.86 -10.63 1.74
C VAL A 60 -2.84 -12.01 1.10
N GLY A 61 -1.98 -12.91 1.61
CA GLY A 61 -1.77 -14.23 1.00
C GLY A 61 -3.03 -15.09 0.93
N GLU A 62 -3.87 -15.06 1.97
CA GLU A 62 -5.16 -15.77 2.01
C GLU A 62 -6.08 -15.29 0.87
N ASN A 63 -6.14 -13.98 0.63
CA ASN A 63 -6.93 -13.42 -0.47
C ASN A 63 -6.37 -13.80 -1.86
N VAL A 64 -5.05 -13.93 -1.98
CA VAL A 64 -4.42 -14.42 -3.23
C VAL A 64 -4.74 -15.89 -3.47
N GLU A 65 -4.79 -16.70 -2.41
CA GLU A 65 -5.15 -18.12 -2.49
C GLU A 65 -6.63 -18.30 -2.86
N ASP A 66 -7.51 -17.45 -2.31
CA ASP A 66 -8.95 -17.49 -2.56
C ASP A 66 -9.34 -16.89 -3.92
N HIS A 67 -8.55 -15.92 -4.43
CA HIS A 67 -8.83 -15.18 -5.69
C HIS A 67 -7.60 -15.08 -6.60
N PRO A 68 -7.02 -16.22 -7.02
CA PRO A 68 -5.80 -16.24 -7.84
C PRO A 68 -5.98 -15.52 -9.18
N GLU A 69 -7.19 -15.54 -9.75
CA GLU A 69 -7.51 -14.86 -11.01
C GLU A 69 -7.43 -13.32 -10.88
N LEU A 70 -7.80 -12.77 -9.74
CA LEU A 70 -7.67 -11.32 -9.49
C LEU A 70 -6.20 -10.92 -9.29
N TYR A 71 -5.45 -11.77 -8.60
CA TYR A 71 -4.01 -11.57 -8.44
C TYR A 71 -3.29 -11.57 -9.80
N GLU A 72 -3.61 -12.52 -10.67
CA GLU A 72 -3.08 -12.55 -12.03
C GLU A 72 -3.51 -11.32 -12.85
N GLN A 73 -4.73 -10.80 -12.65
CA GLN A 73 -5.14 -9.56 -13.29
C GLN A 73 -4.30 -8.37 -12.83
N ILE A 74 -3.94 -8.27 -11.54
CA ILE A 74 -3.04 -7.23 -11.04
C ILE A 74 -1.70 -7.30 -11.79
N LEU A 75 -1.10 -8.49 -11.90
CA LEU A 75 0.19 -8.70 -12.55
C LEU A 75 0.13 -8.43 -14.07
N THR A 76 -0.85 -8.99 -14.77
CA THR A 76 -0.97 -8.87 -16.24
C THR A 76 -1.30 -7.45 -16.68
N ASN A 77 -1.92 -6.64 -15.82
CA ASN A 77 -2.09 -5.22 -16.05
C ASN A 77 -0.81 -4.40 -15.78
N GLY A 78 0.31 -5.04 -15.38
CA GLY A 78 1.61 -4.40 -15.20
C GLY A 78 1.76 -3.63 -13.88
N HIS A 79 0.97 -3.99 -12.87
CA HIS A 79 1.13 -3.47 -11.52
C HIS A 79 2.19 -4.26 -10.75
N VAL A 80 2.78 -3.66 -9.72
CA VAL A 80 3.73 -4.31 -8.82
C VAL A 80 3.00 -4.87 -7.61
N VAL A 81 3.45 -6.02 -7.10
CA VAL A 81 2.89 -6.62 -5.89
C VAL A 81 3.89 -6.64 -4.74
N GLY A 82 3.39 -6.55 -3.51
CA GLY A 82 4.13 -6.68 -2.27
C GLY A 82 3.42 -7.62 -1.31
N ASN A 83 4.17 -8.17 -0.36
CA ASN A 83 3.67 -9.06 0.68
C ASN A 83 3.00 -8.27 1.81
N HIS A 84 1.75 -8.63 2.17
CA HIS A 84 1.00 -8.02 3.28
C HIS A 84 0.66 -9.03 4.38
N SER A 85 1.56 -10.00 4.62
CA SER A 85 1.36 -11.20 5.45
C SER A 85 0.30 -12.16 4.88
N TYR A 86 0.19 -13.38 5.45
CA TYR A 86 -0.72 -14.36 4.88
C TYR A 86 -2.19 -14.08 5.22
N ASN A 87 -2.52 -13.79 6.48
CA ASN A 87 -3.89 -13.51 6.95
C ASN A 87 -3.99 -12.21 7.77
N HIS A 88 -3.25 -11.20 7.35
CA HIS A 88 -3.30 -9.84 7.91
C HIS A 88 -3.08 -9.78 9.43
N LEU A 89 -2.07 -10.54 9.94
CA LEU A 89 -1.78 -10.64 11.36
C LEU A 89 -1.36 -9.32 11.99
N LYS A 90 -1.86 -9.07 13.19
CA LYS A 90 -1.40 -7.98 14.05
C LYS A 90 -0.07 -8.36 14.71
N GLY A 91 1.06 -7.94 14.16
CA GLY A 91 2.40 -8.35 14.59
C GLY A 91 2.63 -8.25 16.09
N TRP A 92 2.04 -7.28 16.78
CA TRP A 92 2.20 -7.10 18.23
C TRP A 92 1.47 -8.15 19.09
N GLU A 93 0.50 -8.89 18.54
CA GLU A 93 -0.25 -9.94 19.24
C GLU A 93 0.47 -11.31 19.17
N TYR A 94 1.42 -11.48 18.25
CA TYR A 94 2.11 -12.73 17.99
C TYR A 94 3.59 -12.69 18.39
N ASN A 95 4.20 -13.83 18.71
CA ASN A 95 5.64 -13.90 18.86
C ASN A 95 6.36 -13.78 17.50
N THR A 96 7.69 -13.57 17.54
CA THR A 96 8.45 -13.31 16.33
C THR A 96 8.41 -14.46 15.34
N ALA A 97 8.56 -15.72 15.82
CA ALA A 97 8.57 -16.88 14.95
C ALA A 97 7.24 -17.08 14.22
N GLN A 98 6.12 -16.97 14.92
CA GLN A 98 4.78 -17.06 14.33
C GLN A 98 4.53 -15.98 13.28
N TYR A 99 4.95 -14.74 13.56
CA TYR A 99 4.78 -13.65 12.60
C TYR A 99 5.63 -13.84 11.33
N LEU A 100 6.89 -14.24 11.49
CA LEU A 100 7.77 -14.53 10.36
C LEU A 100 7.27 -15.70 9.52
N GLU A 101 6.79 -16.78 10.16
CA GLU A 101 6.19 -17.92 9.47
C GLU A 101 4.99 -17.48 8.60
N ASN A 102 4.15 -16.59 9.15
CA ASN A 102 3.00 -16.05 8.45
C ASN A 102 3.41 -15.21 7.21
N VAL A 103 4.42 -14.35 7.35
CA VAL A 103 4.98 -13.59 6.24
C VAL A 103 5.61 -14.52 5.20
N HIS A 104 6.35 -15.53 5.62
CA HIS A 104 6.94 -16.54 4.71
C HIS A 104 5.87 -17.41 4.02
N LYS A 105 4.76 -17.72 4.71
CA LYS A 105 3.63 -18.40 4.03
C LYS A 105 3.10 -17.55 2.88
N CYS A 106 2.90 -16.27 3.09
CA CYS A 106 2.49 -15.35 2.04
C CYS A 106 3.50 -15.28 0.89
N SER A 107 4.81 -15.30 1.16
CA SER A 107 5.85 -15.18 0.12
C SER A 107 5.87 -16.34 -0.87
N LYS A 108 5.23 -17.47 -0.56
CA LYS A 108 5.07 -18.60 -1.50
C LYS A 108 4.07 -18.27 -2.61
N LEU A 109 3.14 -17.36 -2.33
CA LEU A 109 2.10 -16.89 -3.25
C LEU A 109 2.48 -15.54 -3.87
N VAL A 110 2.91 -14.59 -3.06
CA VAL A 110 3.32 -13.25 -3.47
C VAL A 110 4.85 -13.17 -3.54
N ARG A 111 5.42 -13.41 -4.72
CA ARG A 111 6.87 -13.39 -4.95
C ARG A 111 7.37 -11.95 -5.11
N SER A 112 7.70 -11.31 -4.00
CA SER A 112 8.16 -9.92 -3.97
C SER A 112 9.19 -9.70 -2.86
N LYS A 113 10.06 -8.72 -3.06
CA LYS A 113 10.95 -8.17 -2.02
C LYS A 113 10.30 -7.03 -1.24
N LEU A 114 9.15 -6.54 -1.69
CA LEU A 114 8.39 -5.51 -0.99
C LEU A 114 7.51 -6.15 0.09
N PHE A 115 7.58 -5.61 1.28
CA PHE A 115 6.73 -6.02 2.40
C PHE A 115 6.13 -4.79 3.08
N ARG A 116 4.85 -4.86 3.43
CA ARG A 116 4.22 -3.86 4.30
C ARG A 116 3.58 -4.57 5.49
N PRO A 117 3.92 -4.19 6.73
CA PRO A 117 3.30 -4.81 7.89
C PRO A 117 1.85 -4.38 8.02
N PRO A 118 0.91 -5.31 8.27
CA PRO A 118 -0.47 -4.98 8.59
C PRO A 118 -0.57 -3.92 9.69
N TYR A 119 -1.50 -2.97 9.52
CA TYR A 119 -1.69 -1.82 10.41
C TYR A 119 -0.47 -0.88 10.53
N GLY A 120 0.58 -1.07 9.73
CA GLY A 120 1.84 -0.34 9.84
C GLY A 120 2.61 -0.62 11.14
N LYS A 121 2.41 -1.77 11.76
CA LYS A 121 2.97 -2.07 13.09
C LYS A 121 3.54 -3.48 13.18
N MET A 122 4.72 -3.58 13.75
CA MET A 122 5.38 -4.84 14.10
C MET A 122 6.32 -4.63 15.29
N LYS A 123 6.71 -5.71 15.97
CA LYS A 123 7.71 -5.69 17.06
C LYS A 123 9.11 -5.41 16.49
N ALA A 124 9.99 -4.81 17.28
CA ALA A 124 11.37 -4.53 16.87
C ALA A 124 12.13 -5.79 16.43
N ALA A 125 11.92 -6.93 17.10
CA ALA A 125 12.55 -8.20 16.72
C ALA A 125 12.03 -8.73 15.36
N GLN A 126 10.73 -8.57 15.05
CA GLN A 126 10.14 -8.92 13.77
C GLN A 126 10.73 -8.04 12.67
N ARG A 127 10.81 -6.71 12.88
CA ARG A 127 11.45 -5.78 11.96
C ARG A 127 12.90 -6.17 11.67
N LYS A 128 13.70 -6.37 12.72
CA LYS A 128 15.13 -6.74 12.57
C LYS A 128 15.35 -8.00 11.74
N ALA A 129 14.39 -8.93 11.78
CA ALA A 129 14.44 -10.13 10.95
C ALA A 129 14.04 -9.82 9.49
N LEU A 130 12.88 -9.14 9.30
CA LEU A 130 12.30 -8.92 7.97
C LEU A 130 13.10 -7.98 7.08
N VAL A 131 13.76 -6.97 7.61
CA VAL A 131 14.58 -6.02 6.81
C VAL A 131 15.82 -6.66 6.18
N LYS A 132 16.15 -7.90 6.51
CA LYS A 132 17.23 -8.66 5.87
C LYS A 132 16.82 -9.20 4.50
N ASP A 133 15.52 -9.49 4.34
CA ASP A 133 14.97 -10.18 3.18
C ASP A 133 14.02 -9.30 2.37
N TYR A 134 13.50 -8.22 2.99
CA TYR A 134 12.49 -7.34 2.43
C TYR A 134 12.83 -5.86 2.55
N ASP A 135 12.45 -5.11 1.55
CA ASP A 135 12.24 -3.67 1.64
C ASP A 135 10.91 -3.40 2.34
N VAL A 136 10.99 -2.92 3.58
CA VAL A 136 9.79 -2.67 4.39
C VAL A 136 9.21 -1.30 4.05
N ILE A 137 8.09 -1.32 3.34
CA ILE A 137 7.43 -0.14 2.80
C ILE A 137 6.34 0.36 3.76
N MET A 138 6.44 1.59 4.13
CA MET A 138 5.44 2.31 4.89
C MET A 138 4.68 3.28 3.98
N TRP A 139 4.16 4.39 4.49
CA TRP A 139 3.47 5.41 3.70
C TRP A 139 3.74 6.83 4.21
N THR A 140 3.66 7.76 3.29
CA THR A 140 3.71 9.20 3.58
C THR A 140 2.31 9.73 3.87
N VAL A 141 1.35 9.32 3.03
CA VAL A 141 -0.04 9.78 3.05
C VAL A 141 -0.96 8.58 3.25
N LEU A 142 -1.85 8.66 4.26
CA LEU A 142 -2.91 7.69 4.51
C LEU A 142 -4.25 8.32 4.14
N SER A 143 -4.94 7.77 3.16
CA SER A 143 -6.25 8.26 2.69
C SER A 143 -7.34 8.18 3.76
N ARG A 144 -7.32 7.13 4.60
CA ARG A 144 -8.40 6.75 5.53
C ARG A 144 -9.72 6.43 4.81
N ASP A 145 -9.62 5.88 3.62
CA ASP A 145 -10.75 5.44 2.80
C ASP A 145 -11.63 4.37 3.49
N TYR A 146 -11.03 3.52 4.34
CA TYR A 146 -11.73 2.51 5.16
C TYR A 146 -12.52 3.07 6.34
N ASP A 147 -12.24 4.31 6.76
CA ASP A 147 -12.82 4.87 7.98
C ASP A 147 -14.20 5.49 7.72
N LYS A 148 -15.27 4.84 8.21
CA LYS A 148 -16.65 5.29 8.04
C LYS A 148 -16.93 6.70 8.61
N LYS A 149 -16.07 7.20 9.54
CA LYS A 149 -16.21 8.54 10.13
C LYS A 149 -15.62 9.65 9.25
N VAL A 150 -14.90 9.28 8.18
CA VAL A 150 -14.29 10.22 7.25
C VAL A 150 -15.17 10.31 6.00
N SER A 151 -15.60 11.53 5.63
CA SER A 151 -16.32 11.72 4.38
C SER A 151 -15.40 11.55 3.18
N LYS A 152 -15.96 11.27 2.00
CA LYS A 152 -15.18 11.13 0.76
C LYS A 152 -14.48 12.43 0.36
N GLU A 153 -15.10 13.59 0.62
CA GLU A 153 -14.50 14.90 0.39
C GLU A 153 -13.30 15.13 1.32
N THR A 154 -13.44 14.79 2.62
CA THR A 154 -12.33 14.87 3.57
C THR A 154 -11.20 13.91 3.19
N CYS A 155 -11.52 12.69 2.74
CA CYS A 155 -10.56 11.71 2.25
C CYS A 155 -9.75 12.30 1.08
N LEU A 156 -10.43 12.87 0.06
CA LEU A 156 -9.80 13.51 -1.09
C LEU A 156 -8.90 14.69 -0.69
N GLU A 157 -9.46 15.66 0.05
CA GLU A 157 -8.76 16.88 0.43
C GLU A 157 -7.53 16.61 1.33
N LYS A 158 -7.63 15.64 2.24
CA LYS A 158 -6.49 15.28 3.09
C LYS A 158 -5.44 14.49 2.34
N SER A 159 -5.82 13.59 1.45
CA SER A 159 -4.86 12.89 0.58
C SER A 159 -4.09 13.89 -0.28
N TRP A 160 -4.79 14.82 -0.92
CA TRP A 160 -4.18 15.88 -1.72
C TRP A 160 -3.27 16.80 -0.89
N LYS A 161 -3.76 17.31 0.25
CA LYS A 161 -3.03 18.26 1.10
C LYS A 161 -1.62 17.78 1.48
N TYR A 162 -1.43 16.48 1.63
CA TYR A 162 -0.16 15.89 2.08
C TYR A 162 0.62 15.24 0.94
N THR A 163 0.13 15.33 -0.29
CA THR A 163 0.84 14.92 -1.51
C THR A 163 2.06 15.81 -1.73
N ARG A 164 3.19 15.19 -2.05
CA ARG A 164 4.46 15.83 -2.36
C ARG A 164 5.37 14.87 -3.12
N PRO A 165 6.42 15.33 -3.79
CA PRO A 165 7.36 14.45 -4.49
C PRO A 165 7.87 13.30 -3.63
N GLY A 166 7.91 12.12 -4.22
CA GLY A 166 8.30 10.87 -3.56
C GLY A 166 7.27 10.28 -2.59
N ALA A 167 6.09 10.90 -2.43
CA ALA A 167 5.11 10.40 -1.49
C ALA A 167 4.60 9.01 -1.86
N ILE A 168 4.58 8.11 -0.88
CA ILE A 168 3.87 6.83 -0.94
C ILE A 168 2.48 7.07 -0.38
N VAL A 169 1.47 6.92 -1.25
CA VAL A 169 0.07 7.22 -0.94
C VAL A 169 -0.69 5.91 -0.78
N LEU A 170 -1.30 5.72 0.38
CA LEU A 170 -1.98 4.49 0.75
C LEU A 170 -3.50 4.63 0.65
N PHE A 171 -4.09 3.79 -0.18
CA PHE A 171 -5.50 3.40 -0.23
C PHE A 171 -5.65 1.92 0.12
N HIS A 172 -6.89 1.43 0.23
CA HIS A 172 -7.14 0.02 0.56
C HIS A 172 -7.99 -0.66 -0.52
N ASP A 173 -7.54 -1.86 -0.89
CA ASP A 173 -8.25 -2.77 -1.79
C ASP A 173 -9.08 -3.74 -0.95
N HIS A 174 -10.15 -3.24 -0.35
CA HIS A 174 -11.02 -3.98 0.57
C HIS A 174 -12.46 -3.45 0.51
N GLN A 175 -13.45 -4.34 0.62
CA GLN A 175 -14.88 -4.03 0.55
C GLN A 175 -15.30 -2.82 1.42
N LYS A 176 -14.67 -2.58 2.57
CA LYS A 176 -14.97 -1.41 3.42
C LYS A 176 -14.63 -0.07 2.78
N SER A 177 -13.77 -0.06 1.78
CA SER A 177 -13.24 1.14 1.12
C SER A 177 -13.93 1.44 -0.20
N ILE A 178 -14.67 0.48 -0.79
CA ILE A 178 -15.17 0.52 -2.18
C ILE A 178 -15.87 1.83 -2.53
N GLU A 179 -16.86 2.26 -1.73
CA GLU A 179 -17.64 3.47 -2.01
C GLU A 179 -16.78 4.73 -2.08
N LYS A 180 -15.76 4.81 -1.19
CA LYS A 180 -14.84 5.95 -1.19
C LYS A 180 -13.81 5.85 -2.29
N VAL A 181 -13.23 4.69 -2.51
CA VAL A 181 -12.23 4.48 -3.55
C VAL A 181 -12.81 4.83 -4.92
N GLU A 182 -13.98 4.34 -5.28
CA GLU A 182 -14.63 4.65 -6.56
C GLU A 182 -14.89 6.15 -6.78
N TRP A 183 -15.17 6.88 -5.72
CA TRP A 183 -15.39 8.32 -5.82
C TRP A 183 -14.11 9.16 -5.69
N VAL A 184 -13.24 8.80 -4.77
CA VAL A 184 -12.03 9.58 -4.42
C VAL A 184 -10.92 9.34 -5.43
N LEU A 185 -10.66 8.07 -5.78
CA LEU A 185 -9.47 7.68 -6.53
C LEU A 185 -9.38 8.39 -7.90
N PRO A 186 -10.41 8.39 -8.75
CA PRO A 186 -10.31 9.10 -10.04
C PRO A 186 -10.07 10.61 -9.87
N ARG A 187 -10.74 11.26 -8.92
CA ARG A 187 -10.57 12.69 -8.64
C ARG A 187 -9.20 13.02 -8.06
N TYR A 188 -8.66 12.12 -7.27
CA TYR A 188 -7.31 12.26 -6.74
C TYR A 188 -6.27 12.14 -7.85
N ILE A 189 -6.40 11.15 -8.72
CA ILE A 189 -5.51 10.95 -9.87
C ILE A 189 -5.53 12.16 -10.81
N GLU A 190 -6.72 12.63 -11.21
CA GLU A 190 -6.88 13.83 -12.04
C GLU A 190 -6.13 15.01 -11.43
N ARG A 191 -6.40 15.31 -10.16
CA ARG A 191 -5.80 16.44 -9.46
C ARG A 191 -4.27 16.34 -9.35
N VAL A 192 -3.75 15.14 -9.16
CA VAL A 192 -2.32 14.85 -9.14
C VAL A 192 -1.69 15.15 -10.49
N MET A 193 -2.28 14.64 -11.59
CA MET A 193 -1.78 14.83 -12.95
C MET A 193 -1.89 16.28 -13.41
N GLU A 194 -3.00 16.98 -13.13
CA GLU A 194 -3.20 18.41 -13.42
C GLU A 194 -2.16 19.31 -12.74
N ASN A 195 -1.60 18.86 -11.60
CA ASN A 195 -0.55 19.59 -10.89
C ASN A 195 0.88 19.11 -11.24
N GLY A 196 1.02 18.38 -12.35
CA GLY A 196 2.32 18.01 -12.92
C GLY A 196 3.04 16.88 -12.17
N TYR A 197 2.33 16.09 -11.38
CA TYR A 197 2.89 14.86 -10.80
C TYR A 197 2.69 13.67 -11.74
N GLU A 198 3.60 12.71 -11.62
CA GLU A 198 3.57 11.44 -12.35
C GLU A 198 3.47 10.27 -11.37
N PHE A 199 2.80 9.18 -11.79
CA PHE A 199 2.71 7.98 -10.97
C PHE A 199 3.75 6.96 -11.39
N GLU A 200 4.49 6.47 -10.41
CA GLU A 200 5.44 5.37 -10.55
C GLU A 200 5.07 4.19 -9.64
N VAL A 201 5.63 3.03 -9.95
CA VAL A 201 5.53 1.84 -9.11
C VAL A 201 6.73 1.72 -8.18
N LEU A 202 6.52 1.10 -7.02
CA LEU A 202 7.62 0.84 -6.10
C LEU A 202 8.61 -0.14 -6.72
N GLY A 203 9.90 0.23 -6.74
CA GLY A 203 11.01 -0.66 -7.05
C GLY A 203 11.67 -1.19 -5.79
N THR A 204 12.43 -2.29 -5.91
CA THR A 204 13.31 -2.77 -4.83
C THR A 204 14.55 -1.88 -4.73
N ARG A 205 15.10 -1.74 -3.52
CA ARG A 205 16.43 -1.15 -3.33
C ARG A 205 17.48 -2.06 -4.01
N ASN A 206 18.33 -1.49 -4.83
CA ASN A 206 19.51 -2.15 -5.35
C ASN A 206 20.57 -2.34 -4.26
#